data_b7c1dfc145c308bc904897ce4ad0fc92
#
_entry.id   b7c1dfc145c308bc904897ce4ad0fc92
#
_cell.length_a   1.000
_cell.length_b   1.000
_cell.length_c   1.000
_cell.angle_alpha   90.00
_cell.angle_beta   90.00
_cell.angle_gamma   90.00
#
_symmetry.space_group_name_H-M   'P 1'
#
loop_
_entity.id
_entity.type
_entity.pdbx_description
1 polymer ?
#
loop_
_entity_poly.entity_id
_entity_poly.type
_entity_poly.pdbx_seq_one_letter_code
_entity_poly.pdbx_strand_id
1 'polypeptide(L)'
;MFSILGFGSLRYAFRSPKWKTVRKEFIKNNDKCAACGSLKNLEVHHIIPVHIDASKELDVDNLITLCSESCHILFGHLMHFKSYNPLVREDCAFIYNKIQDRPYLE
;
A
#
# COMPACT_ATOMS: atom_id res chain seq x y z
N MET A 1 4.94 9.33 25.18
CA MET A 1 4.61 8.69 25.25
C MET A 1 4.26 8.05 25.46
N PHE A 2 4.40 7.89 25.33
CA PHE A 2 4.00 7.12 25.47
C PHE A 2 3.59 6.59 25.61
N SER A 3 3.76 6.82 25.37
CA SER A 3 3.45 6.18 25.59
C SER A 3 3.23 5.85 25.80
N ILE A 4 3.18 6.15 25.94
CA ILE A 4 3.13 5.59 25.92
C ILE A 4 3.31 5.02 25.51
N LEU A 5 3.56 5.92 25.67
CA LEU A 5 4.33 5.12 25.06
C LEU A 5 3.85 3.93 24.26
N GLY A 6 3.88 2.98 24.49
CA GLY A 6 3.41 1.82 23.83
C GLY A 6 1.93 1.80 23.50
N PHE A 7 1.22 2.75 23.99
CA PHE A 7 -0.22 2.81 23.75
C PHE A 7 -0.53 2.94 22.25
N GLY A 8 0.21 3.78 21.54
CA GLY A 8 0.05 3.89 20.11
C GLY A 8 0.42 2.59 19.38
N SER A 9 1.42 1.88 19.90
CA SER A 9 1.82 0.59 19.33
C SER A 9 0.73 -0.45 19.47
N LEU A 10 -0.02 -0.44 20.58
CA LEU A 10 -1.12 -1.38 20.75
C LEU A 10 -2.21 -1.14 19.71
N ARG A 11 -2.60 0.11 19.50
CA ARG A 11 -3.60 0.42 18.48
C ARG A 11 -3.15 -0.04 17.09
N TYR A 12 -1.89 0.15 16.82
CA TYR A 12 -1.31 -0.21 15.54
C TYR A 12 -1.25 -1.73 15.35
N ALA A 13 -1.02 -2.45 16.44
CA ALA A 13 -0.92 -3.91 16.37
C ALA A 13 -2.27 -4.60 16.19
N PHE A 14 -3.36 -3.96 16.56
CA PHE A 14 -4.69 -4.57 16.49
C PHE A 14 -5.47 -4.01 15.32
N ARG A 15 -5.57 -4.82 14.27
CA ARG A 15 -6.40 -4.49 13.12
C ARG A 15 -7.87 -4.59 13.48
N SER A 16 -8.70 -3.82 12.80
CA SER A 16 -10.15 -3.96 12.87
C SER A 16 -10.54 -5.40 12.48
N PRO A 17 -11.55 -5.99 13.16
CA PRO A 17 -12.06 -7.29 12.73
C PRO A 17 -12.57 -7.30 11.29
N LYS A 18 -12.88 -6.14 10.72
CA LYS A 18 -13.36 -6.02 9.35
C LYS A 18 -12.24 -5.94 8.32
N TRP A 19 -11.00 -5.76 8.77
CA TRP A 19 -9.89 -5.55 7.84
C TRP A 19 -9.71 -6.72 6.86
N LYS A 20 -9.79 -7.94 7.36
CA LYS A 20 -9.59 -9.11 6.51
C LYS A 20 -10.58 -9.15 5.35
N THR A 21 -11.85 -8.83 5.62
CA THR A 21 -12.88 -8.80 4.60
C THR A 21 -12.67 -7.64 3.62
N VAL A 22 -12.38 -6.45 4.13
CA VAL A 22 -12.13 -5.28 3.28
C VAL A 22 -10.94 -5.52 2.37
N ARG A 23 -9.85 -6.05 2.92
CA ARG A 23 -8.64 -6.36 2.17
C ARG A 23 -8.91 -7.36 1.04
N LYS A 24 -9.62 -8.43 1.36
CA LYS A 24 -9.94 -9.47 0.39
C LYS A 24 -10.78 -8.91 -0.76
N GLU A 25 -11.77 -8.11 -0.42
CA GLU A 25 -12.64 -7.48 -1.41
C GLU A 25 -11.87 -6.49 -2.27
N PHE A 26 -10.96 -5.73 -1.66
CA PHE A 26 -10.16 -4.75 -2.40
C PHE A 26 -9.26 -5.43 -3.41
N ILE A 27 -8.55 -6.50 -3.02
CA ILE A 27 -7.67 -7.23 -3.95
C ILE A 27 -8.48 -7.84 -5.08
N LYS A 28 -9.67 -8.33 -4.80
CA LYS A 28 -10.53 -8.91 -5.83
C LYS A 28 -10.85 -7.92 -6.93
N ASN A 29 -11.06 -6.66 -6.57
CA ASN A 29 -11.40 -5.60 -7.52
C ASN A 29 -10.17 -4.82 -8.02
N ASN A 30 -9.00 -5.08 -7.44
CA ASN A 30 -7.75 -4.39 -7.79
C ASN A 30 -6.65 -5.45 -7.78
N ASP A 31 -6.69 -6.34 -8.76
CA ASP A 31 -5.99 -7.61 -8.76
C ASP A 31 -4.62 -7.58 -9.44
N LYS A 32 -4.03 -6.40 -9.58
CA LYS A 32 -2.67 -6.30 -10.09
C LYS A 32 -1.93 -5.16 -9.41
N CYS A 33 -0.61 -5.27 -9.40
CA CYS A 33 0.23 -4.22 -8.84
C CYS A 33 0.02 -2.91 -9.60
N ALA A 34 -0.28 -1.85 -8.86
CA ALA A 34 -0.56 -0.55 -9.46
C ALA A 34 0.65 0.05 -10.17
N ALA A 35 1.87 -0.38 -9.81
CA ALA A 35 3.09 0.14 -10.39
C ALA A 35 3.59 -0.72 -11.56
N CYS A 36 3.83 -2.01 -11.32
CA CYS A 36 4.46 -2.86 -12.34
C CYS A 36 3.48 -3.77 -13.08
N GLY A 37 2.24 -3.87 -12.63
CA GLY A 37 1.24 -4.71 -13.28
C GLY A 37 1.33 -6.19 -12.93
N SER A 38 2.19 -6.59 -11.99
CA SER A 38 2.33 -7.99 -11.59
C SER A 38 1.00 -8.51 -11.05
N LEU A 39 0.72 -9.79 -11.37
CA LEU A 39 -0.46 -10.48 -10.86
C LEU A 39 -0.13 -11.38 -9.66
N LYS A 40 1.14 -11.39 -9.22
CA LYS A 40 1.61 -12.30 -8.17
C LYS A 40 2.08 -11.54 -6.95
N ASN A 41 1.93 -12.19 -5.79
CA ASN A 41 2.46 -11.67 -4.52
C ASN A 41 1.94 -10.28 -4.22
N LEU A 42 0.64 -10.10 -4.35
CA LEU A 42 0.01 -8.81 -4.16
C LEU A 42 -0.32 -8.57 -2.69
N GLU A 43 -0.11 -7.33 -2.27
CA GLU A 43 -0.45 -6.86 -0.93
C GLU A 43 -1.26 -5.58 -1.03
N VAL A 44 -2.12 -5.36 -0.05
CA VAL A 44 -2.86 -4.10 0.05
C VAL A 44 -2.09 -3.17 0.98
N HIS A 45 -1.71 -2.02 0.45
CA HIS A 45 -0.93 -1.01 1.17
C HIS A 45 -1.85 0.14 1.59
N HIS A 46 -1.73 0.56 2.85
CA HIS A 46 -2.40 1.79 3.32
C HIS A 46 -1.56 2.98 2.90
N ILE A 47 -2.16 3.90 2.14
CA ILE A 47 -1.46 5.10 1.67
C ILE A 47 -1.05 5.95 2.84
N ILE A 48 -2.00 6.26 3.73
CA ILE A 48 -1.69 6.86 5.03
C ILE A 48 -1.68 5.72 6.03
N PRO A 49 -0.56 5.48 6.73
CA PRO A 49 -0.48 4.36 7.67
C PRO A 49 -1.51 4.43 8.79
N VAL A 50 -1.98 3.26 9.21
CA VAL A 50 -3.00 3.14 10.25
C VAL A 50 -2.55 3.81 11.55
N HIS A 51 -1.27 3.72 11.89
CA HIS A 51 -0.78 4.33 13.14
C HIS A 51 -0.74 5.85 13.06
N ILE A 52 -0.83 6.43 11.86
CA ILE A 52 -0.94 7.87 11.70
C ILE A 52 -2.40 8.30 11.73
N ASP A 53 -3.27 7.54 11.06
CA ASP A 53 -4.70 7.85 11.04
C ASP A 53 -5.51 6.56 10.99
N ALA A 54 -5.90 6.08 12.16
CA ALA A 54 -6.63 4.82 12.28
C ALA A 54 -8.02 4.88 11.63
N SER A 55 -8.58 6.07 11.45
CA SER A 55 -9.91 6.21 10.83
C SER A 55 -9.90 5.84 9.36
N LYS A 56 -8.72 5.75 8.75
CA LYS A 56 -8.58 5.42 7.33
C LYS A 56 -8.23 3.96 7.08
N GLU A 57 -8.27 3.13 8.11
CA GLU A 57 -7.88 1.72 7.96
C GLU A 57 -8.74 0.98 6.94
N LEU A 58 -10.05 1.24 6.95
CA LEU A 58 -11.00 0.52 6.11
C LEU A 58 -11.49 1.35 4.92
N ASP A 59 -10.93 2.54 4.73
CA ASP A 59 -11.30 3.44 3.65
C ASP A 59 -10.63 2.97 2.36
N VAL A 60 -11.42 2.52 1.39
CA VAL A 60 -10.87 2.00 0.13
C VAL A 60 -10.10 3.06 -0.65
N ASP A 61 -10.40 4.34 -0.44
CA ASP A 61 -9.65 5.41 -1.09
C ASP A 61 -8.25 5.57 -0.51
N ASN A 62 -7.99 4.95 0.64
CA ASN A 62 -6.68 4.93 1.28
C ASN A 62 -5.90 3.65 1.00
N LEU A 63 -6.36 2.84 0.06
CA LEU A 63 -5.75 1.54 -0.23
C LEU A 63 -5.22 1.50 -1.65
N ILE A 64 -4.14 0.76 -1.84
CA ILE A 64 -3.57 0.51 -3.17
C ILE A 64 -2.92 -0.87 -3.18
N THR A 65 -3.05 -1.59 -4.29
CA THR A 65 -2.44 -2.91 -4.44
C THR A 65 -1.03 -2.78 -4.99
N LEU A 66 -0.07 -3.38 -4.31
CA LEU A 66 1.34 -3.36 -4.72
C LEU A 66 1.92 -4.76 -4.54
N CYS A 67 2.87 -5.14 -5.40
CA CYS A 67 3.53 -6.42 -5.23
C CYS A 67 4.50 -6.37 -4.06
N SER A 68 4.57 -7.47 -3.30
CA SER A 68 5.37 -7.54 -2.08
C SER A 68 6.87 -7.59 -2.35
N GLU A 69 7.27 -7.95 -3.57
CA GLU A 69 8.67 -8.20 -3.87
C GLU A 69 9.47 -6.95 -4.15
N SER A 70 8.83 -5.90 -4.66
CA SER A 70 9.57 -4.66 -4.95
C SER A 70 8.73 -3.41 -4.78
N CYS A 71 7.55 -3.36 -5.38
CA CYS A 71 6.82 -2.10 -5.48
C CYS A 71 6.27 -1.60 -4.14
N HIS A 72 5.94 -2.52 -3.21
CA HIS A 72 5.45 -2.11 -1.90
C HIS A 72 6.50 -1.31 -1.15
N ILE A 73 7.73 -1.84 -1.10
CA ILE A 73 8.79 -1.12 -0.38
C ILE A 73 9.26 0.12 -1.17
N LEU A 74 9.36 0.01 -2.48
CA LEU A 74 9.88 1.12 -3.30
C LEU A 74 8.89 2.28 -3.35
N PHE A 75 7.67 2.04 -3.80
CA PHE A 75 6.69 3.10 -4.01
C PHE A 75 5.85 3.39 -2.77
N GLY A 76 5.50 2.34 -2.02
CA GLY A 76 4.68 2.50 -0.82
C GLY A 76 5.44 3.11 0.34
N HIS A 77 6.67 2.70 0.53
CA HIS A 77 7.47 3.08 1.70
C HIS A 77 8.74 3.85 1.37
N LEU A 78 8.99 4.17 0.10
CA LEU A 78 10.18 4.91 -0.34
C LEU A 78 11.47 4.26 0.20
N MET A 79 11.53 2.93 0.11
CA MET A 79 12.68 2.10 0.48
C MET A 79 12.96 2.00 1.97
N HIS A 80 12.07 2.51 2.82
CA HIS A 80 12.26 2.40 4.27
C HIS A 80 10.92 2.11 4.93
N PHE A 81 10.81 0.98 5.63
CA PHE A 81 9.52 0.54 6.17
C PHE A 81 8.90 1.51 7.19
N LYS A 82 9.69 2.43 7.74
CA LYS A 82 9.18 3.47 8.64
C LYS A 82 8.73 4.73 7.91
N SER A 83 8.92 4.77 6.60
CA SER A 83 8.48 5.89 5.77
C SER A 83 7.21 5.50 5.01
N TYR A 84 6.53 6.49 4.50
CA TYR A 84 5.40 6.25 3.62
C TYR A 84 5.35 7.33 2.55
N ASN A 85 4.66 7.02 1.45
CA ASN A 85 4.60 7.89 0.28
C ASN A 85 3.17 8.39 0.08
N PRO A 86 2.84 9.62 0.49
CA PRO A 86 1.48 10.13 0.28
C PRO A 86 1.12 10.32 -1.19
N LEU A 87 2.12 10.32 -2.09
CA LEU A 87 1.92 10.45 -3.53
C LEU A 87 2.05 9.10 -4.25
N VAL A 88 1.88 8.00 -3.53
CA VAL A 88 2.09 6.66 -4.10
C VAL A 88 1.21 6.41 -5.31
N ARG A 89 -0.02 6.90 -5.29
CA ARG A 89 -0.96 6.67 -6.37
C ARG A 89 -0.46 7.31 -7.67
N GLU A 90 -0.02 8.55 -7.57
CA GLU A 90 0.50 9.31 -8.72
C GLU A 90 1.81 8.70 -9.24
N ASP A 91 2.70 8.34 -8.31
CA ASP A 91 3.99 7.76 -8.69
C ASP A 91 3.82 6.41 -9.37
N CYS A 92 2.89 5.59 -8.87
CA CYS A 92 2.61 4.29 -9.48
C CYS A 92 1.99 4.45 -10.86
N ALA A 93 1.05 5.38 -11.03
CA ALA A 93 0.44 5.63 -12.33
C ALA A 93 1.49 6.07 -13.34
N PHE A 94 2.42 6.92 -12.93
CA PHE A 94 3.50 7.39 -13.79
C PHE A 94 4.37 6.22 -14.25
N ILE A 95 4.84 5.39 -13.33
CA ILE A 95 5.72 4.28 -13.69
C ILE A 95 4.98 3.20 -14.47
N TYR A 96 3.72 2.94 -14.13
CA TYR A 96 2.92 1.97 -14.85
C TYR A 96 2.80 2.35 -16.33
N ASN A 97 2.48 3.60 -16.62
CA ASN A 97 2.36 4.08 -17.97
C ASN A 97 3.70 4.00 -18.72
N LYS A 98 4.78 4.34 -18.04
CA LYS A 98 6.13 4.23 -18.61
C LYS A 98 6.45 2.80 -19.00
N ILE A 99 6.08 1.85 -18.16
CA ILE A 99 6.32 0.43 -18.43
C ILE A 99 5.50 -0.04 -19.63
N GLN A 100 4.22 0.36 -19.69
CA GLN A 100 3.37 -0.02 -20.81
C GLN A 100 3.88 0.54 -22.14
N ASP A 101 4.44 1.73 -22.12
CA ASP A 101 4.90 2.42 -23.33
C ASP A 101 6.39 2.24 -23.59
N ARG A 102 7.05 1.31 -22.90
CA ARG A 102 8.50 1.17 -23.00
C ARG A 102 8.92 0.81 -24.43
N PRO A 103 9.98 1.44 -24.92
CA PRO A 103 10.52 1.06 -26.23
C PRO A 103 11.32 -0.23 -26.13
N TYR A 104 11.37 -0.97 -27.22
CA TYR A 104 12.17 -2.19 -27.30
C TYR A 104 13.35 -1.96 -28.22
N LEU A 105 14.47 -2.59 -27.90
CA LEU A 105 15.64 -2.58 -28.78
C LEU A 105 15.38 -3.52 -29.93
N GLU A 106 15.92 -3.16 -31.09
CA GLU A 106 15.75 -3.94 -32.32
C GLU A 106 16.79 -5.04 -32.43
#